data_832d9b06712daccf57b661a1c6381a35
#
_entry.id   832d9b06712daccf57b661a1c6381a35
#
_cell.length_a   1.000
_cell.length_b   1.000
_cell.length_c   1.000
_cell.angle_alpha   90.00
_cell.angle_beta   90.00
_cell.angle_gamma   90.00
#
_symmetry.space_group_name_H-M   'P 1'
#
loop_
_entity.id
_entity.type
_entity.pdbx_description
1 polymer ?
#
loop_
_entity_poly.entity_id
_entity_poly.type
_entity_poly.pdbx_seq_one_letter_code
_entity_poly.pdbx_strand_id
1 'polypeptide(L)'
;MPWNYGARVYQLCSGALEFYKDLSKKLIKGGFGDPEFIESGMICIEPSDKKEIMQWAKKNNFKINKCFFNNRPSFELANVAQLNPKKLMISLKHYIEGLGIKLIENCNLKKIQKKSNYLNGWPTDNNDLIEGDIFIITAGAWSSHIINNDKEEIYPVRGQLIKFKKTSTMLDKILYSKNFYLLQRKCGSIVAGSTIENVGFNNTTTFQAAKELKEKTISLIPELKESKPCEQWAGLRPGIKNNIPIIEMDRYHKNIYINSGHYRYGITMAP
;
A
#
# COMPACT_ATOMS: atom_id res chain seq x y z
N MET A 1 1.95 -3.32 11.03
CA MET A 1 2.78 -4.41 11.56
C MET A 1 1.97 -5.68 11.60
N PRO A 2 2.56 -6.86 11.32
CA PRO A 2 1.81 -8.11 11.20
C PRO A 2 1.04 -8.48 12.48
N TRP A 3 1.58 -8.21 13.65
CA TRP A 3 0.90 -8.45 14.92
C TRP A 3 -0.33 -7.56 15.18
N ASN A 4 -0.50 -6.50 14.42
CA ASN A 4 -1.69 -5.65 14.48
C ASN A 4 -2.81 -6.11 13.52
N TYR A 5 -2.59 -7.21 12.78
CA TYR A 5 -3.58 -7.74 11.87
C TYR A 5 -4.50 -8.73 12.61
N GLY A 6 -5.79 -8.65 12.33
CA GLY A 6 -6.69 -9.75 12.68
C GLY A 6 -6.25 -11.03 11.93
N ALA A 7 -6.58 -12.20 12.47
CA ALA A 7 -6.11 -13.48 11.93
C ALA A 7 -6.43 -13.67 10.43
N ARG A 8 -7.62 -13.24 9.98
CA ARG A 8 -8.02 -13.30 8.55
C ARG A 8 -7.14 -12.43 7.66
N VAL A 9 -6.85 -11.20 8.10
CA VAL A 9 -6.00 -10.26 7.36
C VAL A 9 -4.57 -10.77 7.31
N TYR A 10 -4.06 -11.33 8.41
CA TYR A 10 -2.73 -11.94 8.43
C TYR A 10 -2.62 -13.12 7.45
N GLN A 11 -3.64 -13.98 7.39
CA GLN A 11 -3.68 -15.10 6.45
C GLN A 11 -3.64 -14.63 4.98
N LEU A 12 -4.39 -13.59 4.63
CA LEU A 12 -4.35 -12.98 3.29
C LEU A 12 -2.97 -12.41 2.93
N CYS A 13 -2.24 -11.91 3.92
CA CYS A 13 -0.91 -11.31 3.72
C CYS A 13 0.24 -12.34 3.68
N SER A 14 0.03 -13.58 4.12
CA SER A 14 1.11 -14.53 4.42
C SER A 14 1.95 -14.94 3.21
N GLY A 15 1.36 -14.99 2.01
CA GLY A 15 2.04 -15.36 0.77
C GLY A 15 2.68 -14.19 0.01
N ALA A 16 2.48 -12.95 0.47
CA ALA A 16 2.85 -11.75 -0.32
C ALA A 16 4.36 -11.65 -0.65
N LEU A 17 5.22 -12.06 0.26
CA LEU A 17 6.67 -11.98 0.06
C LEU A 17 7.11 -12.81 -1.15
N GLU A 18 6.76 -14.08 -1.17
CA GLU A 18 7.13 -15.02 -2.24
C GLU A 18 6.45 -14.64 -3.56
N PHE A 19 5.16 -14.26 -3.50
CA PHE A 19 4.45 -13.79 -4.68
C PHE A 19 5.16 -12.62 -5.36
N TYR A 20 5.52 -11.57 -4.60
CA TYR A 20 6.20 -10.40 -5.20
C TYR A 20 7.62 -10.71 -5.64
N LYS A 21 8.30 -11.62 -4.98
CA LYS A 21 9.61 -12.11 -5.43
C LYS A 21 9.53 -12.75 -6.81
N ASP A 22 8.55 -13.63 -7.01
CA ASP A 22 8.37 -14.31 -8.27
C ASP A 22 7.79 -13.42 -9.36
N LEU A 23 6.81 -12.56 -9.01
CA LEU A 23 6.30 -11.54 -9.92
C LEU A 23 7.41 -10.61 -10.41
N SER A 24 8.30 -10.15 -9.49
CA SER A 24 9.40 -9.27 -9.85
C SER A 24 10.38 -9.93 -10.82
N LYS A 25 10.73 -11.20 -10.58
CA LYS A 25 11.54 -11.98 -11.52
C LYS A 25 10.89 -12.11 -12.88
N LYS A 26 9.57 -12.39 -12.91
CA LYS A 26 8.79 -12.51 -14.15
C LYS A 26 8.75 -11.20 -14.95
N LEU A 27 8.52 -10.08 -14.29
CA LEU A 27 8.49 -8.75 -14.91
C LEU A 27 9.86 -8.37 -15.49
N ILE A 28 10.94 -8.60 -14.75
CA ILE A 28 12.30 -8.32 -15.20
C ILE A 28 12.67 -9.20 -16.40
N LYS A 29 12.45 -10.52 -16.28
CA LYS A 29 12.77 -11.49 -17.35
C LYS A 29 11.99 -11.22 -18.62
N GLY A 30 10.73 -10.79 -18.50
CA GLY A 30 9.87 -10.44 -19.64
C GLY A 30 10.15 -9.06 -20.26
N GLY A 31 11.10 -8.28 -19.71
CA GLY A 31 11.40 -6.92 -20.20
C GLY A 31 10.35 -5.86 -19.83
N PHE A 32 9.41 -6.17 -18.90
CA PHE A 32 8.32 -5.26 -18.51
C PHE A 32 8.73 -4.20 -17.48
N GLY A 33 9.92 -4.33 -16.89
CA GLY A 33 10.52 -3.39 -15.95
C GLY A 33 10.91 -4.02 -14.61
N ASP A 34 11.65 -3.26 -13.78
CA ASP A 34 12.08 -3.68 -12.44
C ASP A 34 11.28 -2.94 -11.36
N PRO A 35 10.38 -3.61 -10.61
CA PRO A 35 9.65 -3.00 -9.51
C PRO A 35 10.52 -2.67 -8.30
N GLU A 36 11.84 -2.88 -8.35
CA GLU A 36 12.79 -2.67 -7.25
C GLU A 36 12.42 -3.49 -6.00
N PHE A 37 12.07 -4.75 -6.17
CA PHE A 37 11.85 -5.65 -5.04
C PHE A 37 13.17 -5.92 -4.32
N ILE A 38 13.18 -5.72 -2.99
CA ILE A 38 14.35 -5.90 -2.13
C ILE A 38 13.90 -6.58 -0.82
N GLU A 39 14.45 -7.74 -0.51
CA GLU A 39 14.33 -8.41 0.79
C GLU A 39 15.25 -7.72 1.80
N SER A 40 14.88 -6.52 2.23
CA SER A 40 15.72 -5.67 3.09
C SER A 40 15.61 -6.02 4.58
N GLY A 41 14.56 -6.72 4.97
CA GLY A 41 14.20 -6.77 6.39
C GLY A 41 13.74 -5.41 6.93
N MET A 42 13.45 -5.36 8.23
CA MET A 42 12.97 -4.18 8.92
C MET A 42 13.49 -4.14 10.36
N ILE A 43 13.78 -2.95 10.85
CA ILE A 43 14.01 -2.68 12.28
C ILE A 43 12.80 -1.92 12.82
N CYS A 44 12.09 -2.51 13.77
CA CYS A 44 11.02 -1.87 14.52
C CYS A 44 11.63 -1.25 15.79
N ILE A 45 11.73 0.07 15.80
CA ILE A 45 12.41 0.85 16.85
C ILE A 45 11.42 1.14 17.96
N GLU A 46 11.80 0.88 19.22
CA GLU A 46 10.99 1.12 20.41
C GLU A 46 9.55 0.63 20.26
N PRO A 47 9.33 -0.67 19.93
CA PRO A 47 7.96 -1.19 19.82
C PRO A 47 7.24 -1.06 21.17
N SER A 48 5.99 -0.65 21.13
CA SER A 48 5.06 -0.79 22.26
C SER A 48 4.89 -2.24 22.66
N ASP A 49 4.25 -2.77 23.48
CA ASP A 49 3.76 -4.17 23.70
C ASP A 49 4.74 -5.30 23.35
N LYS A 50 6.01 -5.17 23.77
CA LYS A 50 7.08 -6.15 23.43
C LYS A 50 6.72 -7.58 23.79
N LYS A 51 5.97 -7.81 24.87
CA LYS A 51 5.55 -9.16 25.29
C LYS A 51 4.53 -9.74 24.32
N GLU A 52 3.52 -8.98 23.94
CA GLU A 52 2.48 -9.38 23.00
C GLU A 52 3.06 -9.67 21.60
N ILE A 53 3.98 -8.82 21.13
CA ILE A 53 4.68 -9.02 19.86
C ILE A 53 5.45 -10.35 19.85
N MET A 54 6.18 -10.65 20.93
CA MET A 54 6.93 -11.91 21.03
C MET A 54 6.01 -13.13 21.15
N GLN A 55 4.90 -13.05 21.86
CA GLN A 55 3.89 -14.10 21.94
C GLN A 55 3.24 -14.34 20.57
N TRP A 56 2.87 -13.26 19.87
CA TRP A 56 2.33 -13.34 18.51
C TRP A 56 3.32 -13.99 17.56
N ALA A 57 4.59 -13.57 17.59
CA ALA A 57 5.65 -14.13 16.75
C ALA A 57 5.82 -15.64 16.98
N LYS A 58 5.86 -16.09 18.23
CA LYS A 58 5.93 -17.52 18.58
C LYS A 58 4.73 -18.30 18.06
N LYS A 59 3.51 -17.75 18.27
CA LYS A 59 2.26 -18.38 17.79
C LYS A 59 2.20 -18.56 16.27
N ASN A 60 2.72 -17.59 15.53
CA ASN A 60 2.65 -17.56 14.06
C ASN A 60 3.96 -18.04 13.38
N ASN A 61 4.87 -18.62 14.14
CA ASN A 61 6.19 -19.03 13.64
C ASN A 61 6.91 -17.90 12.85
N PHE A 62 6.76 -16.66 13.33
CA PHE A 62 7.33 -15.48 12.69
C PHE A 62 8.66 -15.11 13.36
N LYS A 63 9.72 -15.02 12.56
CA LYS A 63 11.07 -14.78 13.09
C LYS A 63 11.26 -13.31 13.45
N ILE A 64 11.40 -13.02 14.75
CA ILE A 64 11.72 -11.70 15.30
C ILE A 64 12.94 -11.84 16.19
N ASN A 65 13.97 -11.04 15.95
CA ASN A 65 15.18 -10.97 16.76
C ASN A 65 15.16 -9.67 17.59
N LYS A 66 15.59 -9.74 18.85
CA LYS A 66 15.86 -8.54 19.65
C LYS A 66 17.15 -7.89 19.16
N CYS A 67 17.13 -6.57 18.99
CA CYS A 67 18.31 -5.81 18.58
C CYS A 67 18.29 -4.41 19.21
N PHE A 68 19.29 -3.60 18.91
CA PHE A 68 19.34 -2.18 19.26
C PHE A 68 19.56 -1.35 18.00
N PHE A 69 18.90 -0.22 17.93
CA PHE A 69 19.14 0.81 16.93
C PHE A 69 19.45 2.13 17.64
N ASN A 70 20.66 2.66 17.47
CA ASN A 70 21.14 3.87 18.17
C ASN A 70 20.84 3.81 19.68
N ASN A 71 21.23 2.73 20.36
CA ASN A 71 20.97 2.43 21.77
C ASN A 71 19.48 2.33 22.18
N ARG A 72 18.55 2.29 21.22
CA ARG A 72 17.11 2.10 21.46
C ARG A 72 16.76 0.62 21.31
N PRO A 73 16.08 0.01 22.31
CA PRO A 73 15.61 -1.36 22.21
C PRO A 73 14.69 -1.54 21.00
N SER A 74 15.00 -2.49 20.13
CA SER A 74 14.35 -2.67 18.83
C SER A 74 14.11 -4.15 18.54
N PHE A 75 13.31 -4.42 17.52
CA PHE A 75 13.13 -5.75 16.95
C PHE A 75 13.54 -5.75 15.48
N GLU A 76 14.28 -6.76 15.10
CA GLU A 76 14.59 -7.04 13.69
C GLU A 76 13.62 -8.10 13.16
N LEU A 77 13.04 -7.80 12.00
CA LEU A 77 12.18 -8.69 11.23
C LEU A 77 12.90 -8.99 9.91
N ALA A 78 13.38 -10.22 9.76
CA ALA A 78 14.14 -10.61 8.56
C ALA A 78 13.22 -10.78 7.34
N ASN A 79 12.04 -11.37 7.54
CA ASN A 79 11.10 -11.70 6.45
C ASN A 79 10.21 -10.50 6.07
N VAL A 80 10.86 -9.38 5.71
CA VAL A 80 10.20 -8.16 5.23
C VAL A 80 10.91 -7.68 3.97
N ALA A 81 10.13 -7.31 2.97
CA ALA A 81 10.64 -6.73 1.73
C ALA A 81 10.05 -5.35 1.48
N GLN A 82 10.65 -4.64 0.56
CA GLN A 82 10.11 -3.43 -0.04
C GLN A 82 10.08 -3.55 -1.55
N LEU A 83 9.22 -2.80 -2.18
CA LEU A 83 9.22 -2.56 -3.61
C LEU A 83 8.89 -1.10 -3.90
N ASN A 84 9.11 -0.66 -5.11
CA ASN A 84 8.75 0.69 -5.54
C ASN A 84 7.35 0.67 -6.19
N PRO A 85 6.29 1.19 -5.51
CA PRO A 85 4.93 1.12 -6.05
C PRO A 85 4.77 1.81 -7.41
N LYS A 86 5.45 2.95 -7.64
CA LYS A 86 5.40 3.65 -8.93
C LYS A 86 5.97 2.77 -10.06
N LYS A 87 7.12 2.13 -9.81
CA LYS A 87 7.75 1.22 -10.79
C LYS A 87 6.95 -0.06 -10.98
N LEU A 88 6.39 -0.62 -9.90
CA LEU A 88 5.49 -1.78 -10.00
C LEU A 88 4.30 -1.47 -10.91
N MET A 89 3.64 -0.34 -10.74
CA MET A 89 2.49 0.05 -11.58
C MET A 89 2.87 0.20 -13.05
N ILE A 90 4.03 0.80 -13.35
CA ILE A 90 4.55 0.91 -14.72
C ILE A 90 4.82 -0.49 -15.30
N SER A 91 5.51 -1.33 -14.55
CA SER A 91 5.82 -2.70 -14.98
C SER A 91 4.57 -3.55 -15.20
N LEU A 92 3.56 -3.42 -14.33
CA LEU A 92 2.28 -4.10 -14.50
C LEU A 92 1.51 -3.59 -15.72
N LYS A 93 1.53 -2.27 -15.99
CA LYS A 93 0.93 -1.71 -17.21
C LYS A 93 1.53 -2.35 -18.46
N HIS A 94 2.85 -2.34 -18.60
CA HIS A 94 3.54 -2.97 -19.73
C HIS A 94 3.23 -4.48 -19.82
N TYR A 95 3.14 -5.16 -18.67
CA TYR A 95 2.85 -6.59 -18.61
C TYR A 95 1.44 -6.91 -19.12
N ILE A 96 0.41 -6.20 -18.69
CA ILE A 96 -0.97 -6.43 -19.14
C ILE A 96 -1.16 -6.05 -20.61
N GLU A 97 -0.51 -4.97 -21.08
CA GLU A 97 -0.47 -4.60 -22.50
C GLU A 97 0.20 -5.69 -23.35
N GLY A 98 1.32 -6.24 -22.86
CA GLY A 98 2.01 -7.36 -23.50
C GLY A 98 1.21 -8.67 -23.56
N LEU A 99 0.20 -8.82 -22.68
CA LEU A 99 -0.77 -9.92 -22.71
C LEU A 99 -1.97 -9.64 -23.64
N GLY A 100 -2.01 -8.49 -24.33
CA GLY A 100 -3.13 -8.08 -25.18
C GLY A 100 -4.39 -7.67 -24.39
N ILE A 101 -4.27 -7.41 -23.08
CA ILE A 101 -5.38 -6.95 -22.26
C ILE A 101 -5.64 -5.47 -22.56
N LYS A 102 -6.88 -5.13 -22.89
CA LYS A 102 -7.27 -3.75 -23.20
C LYS A 102 -7.26 -2.89 -21.95
N LEU A 103 -6.47 -1.82 -21.97
CA LEU A 103 -6.46 -0.78 -20.95
C LEU A 103 -7.23 0.44 -21.46
N ILE A 104 -8.25 0.88 -20.71
CA ILE A 104 -9.05 2.07 -21.04
C ILE A 104 -8.71 3.13 -19.98
N GLU A 105 -7.97 4.15 -20.38
CA GLU A 105 -7.58 5.28 -19.54
C GLU A 105 -8.58 6.45 -19.74
N ASN A 106 -8.62 7.39 -18.78
CA ASN A 106 -9.50 8.57 -18.82
C ASN A 106 -10.98 8.23 -18.96
N CYS A 107 -11.42 7.12 -18.39
CA CYS A 107 -12.77 6.62 -18.43
C CYS A 107 -13.36 6.60 -17.02
N ASN A 108 -14.26 7.53 -16.73
CA ASN A 108 -14.97 7.58 -15.46
C ASN A 108 -16.26 6.74 -15.55
N LEU A 109 -16.44 5.88 -14.56
CA LEU A 109 -17.64 5.04 -14.44
C LEU A 109 -18.71 5.75 -13.61
N LYS A 110 -19.95 5.73 -14.09
CA LYS A 110 -21.11 6.22 -13.32
C LYS A 110 -21.46 5.26 -12.19
N LYS A 111 -22.11 5.80 -11.18
CA LYS A 111 -22.71 4.99 -10.12
C LYS A 111 -23.84 4.15 -10.68
N ILE A 112 -23.79 2.82 -10.45
CA ILE A 112 -24.84 1.91 -10.91
C ILE A 112 -26.10 2.03 -10.06
N GLN A 113 -27.25 1.73 -10.67
CA GLN A 113 -28.54 1.72 -10.00
C GLN A 113 -28.93 0.29 -9.60
N LYS A 114 -29.64 0.12 -8.49
CA LYS A 114 -30.10 -1.19 -7.95
C LYS A 114 -31.30 -1.75 -8.74
N LYS A 115 -31.30 -1.71 -10.08
CA LYS A 115 -32.47 -2.05 -10.89
C LYS A 115 -32.52 -3.46 -11.44
N SER A 116 -31.41 -4.17 -11.46
CA SER A 116 -31.28 -5.49 -12.09
C SER A 116 -30.35 -6.37 -11.29
N ASN A 117 -30.60 -7.68 -11.31
CA ASN A 117 -29.71 -8.68 -10.70
C ASN A 117 -28.42 -8.93 -11.52
N TYR A 118 -28.35 -8.41 -12.73
CA TYR A 118 -27.22 -8.55 -13.64
C TYR A 118 -26.95 -7.21 -14.33
N LEU A 119 -25.68 -6.84 -14.47
CA LEU A 119 -25.22 -5.71 -15.24
C LEU A 119 -24.64 -6.19 -16.57
N ASN A 120 -25.22 -5.80 -17.69
CA ASN A 120 -24.73 -6.15 -19.03
C ASN A 120 -23.62 -5.20 -19.51
N GLY A 121 -23.58 -3.97 -19.01
CA GLY A 121 -22.56 -2.99 -19.33
C GLY A 121 -22.51 -1.88 -18.29
N TRP A 122 -21.29 -1.42 -17.97
CA TRP A 122 -21.07 -0.34 -17.00
C TRP A 122 -21.15 1.02 -17.70
N PRO A 123 -22.05 1.93 -17.29
CA PRO A 123 -22.17 3.24 -17.91
C PRO A 123 -21.00 4.16 -17.53
N THR A 124 -20.47 4.89 -18.51
CA THR A 124 -19.44 5.91 -18.36
C THR A 124 -20.05 7.32 -18.31
N ASP A 125 -19.23 8.31 -17.89
CA ASP A 125 -19.65 9.72 -17.92
C ASP A 125 -20.00 10.22 -19.33
N ASN A 126 -19.39 9.65 -20.35
CA ASN A 126 -19.65 9.95 -21.76
C ASN A 126 -20.89 9.24 -22.34
N ASN A 127 -21.67 8.52 -21.50
CA ASN A 127 -22.81 7.69 -21.87
C ASN A 127 -22.47 6.44 -22.72
N ASP A 128 -21.21 6.06 -22.82
CA ASP A 128 -20.80 4.78 -23.36
C ASP A 128 -21.04 3.64 -22.36
N LEU A 129 -21.06 2.40 -22.84
CA LEU A 129 -21.14 1.21 -22.01
C LEU A 129 -19.84 0.41 -22.10
N ILE A 130 -19.28 0.04 -20.95
CA ILE A 130 -18.21 -0.95 -20.88
C ILE A 130 -18.86 -2.32 -20.68
N GLU A 131 -18.95 -3.10 -21.74
CA GLU A 131 -19.52 -4.45 -21.73
C GLU A 131 -18.64 -5.45 -21.01
N GLY A 132 -19.27 -6.44 -20.36
CA GLY A 132 -18.56 -7.51 -19.68
C GLY A 132 -19.50 -8.49 -18.99
N ASP A 133 -19.08 -9.75 -18.91
CA ASP A 133 -19.81 -10.80 -18.19
C ASP A 133 -19.64 -10.69 -16.68
N ILE A 134 -18.46 -10.27 -16.24
CA ILE A 134 -18.09 -10.09 -14.84
C ILE A 134 -17.37 -8.74 -14.66
N PHE A 135 -17.73 -8.03 -13.61
CA PHE A 135 -17.12 -6.77 -13.22
C PHE A 135 -16.43 -6.89 -11.87
N ILE A 136 -15.16 -6.51 -11.77
CA ILE A 136 -14.40 -6.51 -10.51
C ILE A 136 -14.03 -5.09 -10.16
N ILE A 137 -14.55 -4.60 -9.05
CA ILE A 137 -14.34 -3.22 -8.59
C ILE A 137 -13.12 -3.14 -7.68
N THR A 138 -12.07 -2.50 -8.16
CA THR A 138 -10.82 -2.25 -7.44
C THR A 138 -10.49 -0.75 -7.35
N ALA A 139 -11.53 0.09 -7.29
CA ALA A 139 -11.43 1.54 -7.40
C ALA A 139 -10.89 2.24 -6.13
N GLY A 140 -10.35 1.48 -5.16
CA GLY A 140 -9.72 2.03 -3.96
C GLY A 140 -10.66 2.96 -3.19
N ALA A 141 -10.20 4.17 -2.86
CA ALA A 141 -10.98 5.14 -2.09
C ALA A 141 -12.25 5.62 -2.83
N TRP A 142 -12.32 5.46 -4.15
CA TRP A 142 -13.47 5.85 -4.98
C TRP A 142 -14.52 4.76 -5.15
N SER A 143 -14.33 3.58 -4.57
CA SER A 143 -15.27 2.46 -4.73
C SER A 143 -16.69 2.84 -4.32
N SER A 144 -16.89 3.60 -3.24
CA SER A 144 -18.22 4.07 -2.80
C SER A 144 -18.89 5.03 -3.76
N HIS A 145 -18.16 5.63 -4.72
CA HIS A 145 -18.74 6.49 -5.76
C HIS A 145 -19.32 5.68 -6.92
N ILE A 146 -18.91 4.43 -7.09
CA ILE A 146 -19.24 3.59 -8.23
C ILE A 146 -20.35 2.59 -7.88
N ILE A 147 -20.32 2.06 -6.65
CA ILE A 147 -21.24 1.04 -6.16
C ILE A 147 -22.11 1.55 -5.00
N ASN A 148 -23.22 0.86 -4.77
CA ASN A 148 -24.07 1.07 -3.61
C ASN A 148 -23.74 0.00 -2.55
N ASN A 149 -22.84 0.32 -1.63
CA ASN A 149 -22.61 -0.54 -0.48
C ASN A 149 -23.29 0.07 0.75
N ASP A 150 -24.38 -0.54 1.19
CA ASP A 150 -25.18 -0.06 2.34
C ASP A 150 -24.61 -0.54 3.68
N LYS A 151 -23.65 -1.47 3.68
CA LYS A 151 -23.10 -2.08 4.92
C LYS A 151 -21.92 -1.31 5.48
N GLU A 152 -20.99 -0.93 4.61
CA GLU A 152 -19.73 -0.30 5.02
C GLU A 152 -19.31 0.75 4.00
N GLU A 153 -18.99 1.93 4.51
CA GLU A 153 -18.48 3.03 3.70
C GLU A 153 -16.97 2.89 3.54
N ILE A 154 -16.50 2.93 2.30
CA ILE A 154 -15.09 3.11 1.98
C ILE A 154 -14.82 4.60 1.87
N TYR A 155 -13.92 5.10 2.67
CA TYR A 155 -13.59 6.53 2.75
C TYR A 155 -12.11 6.80 2.49
N PRO A 156 -11.76 7.98 1.94
CA PRO A 156 -10.37 8.33 1.68
C PRO A 156 -9.61 8.68 2.96
N VAL A 157 -8.41 8.12 3.11
CA VAL A 157 -7.46 8.51 4.14
C VAL A 157 -6.16 8.94 3.50
N ARG A 158 -5.88 10.26 3.55
CA ARG A 158 -4.66 10.81 2.96
C ARG A 158 -3.42 10.36 3.71
N GLY A 159 -2.38 10.04 2.95
CA GLY A 159 -1.04 9.83 3.44
C GLY A 159 -0.02 10.59 2.61
N GLN A 160 0.80 11.39 3.26
CA GLN A 160 1.86 12.15 2.62
C GLN A 160 3.22 11.52 2.89
N LEU A 161 4.11 11.65 1.94
CA LEU A 161 5.48 11.14 1.99
C LEU A 161 6.43 12.22 1.46
N ILE A 162 7.68 12.16 1.91
CA ILE A 162 8.78 12.97 1.39
C ILE A 162 9.93 12.06 0.92
N LYS A 163 10.73 12.57 0.01
CA LYS A 163 11.93 11.89 -0.49
C LYS A 163 13.15 12.81 -0.39
N PHE A 164 14.26 12.26 0.08
CA PHE A 164 15.57 12.88 0.03
C PHE A 164 16.36 12.32 -1.15
N LYS A 165 17.19 13.14 -1.78
CA LYS A 165 18.14 12.67 -2.81
C LYS A 165 19.12 11.67 -2.18
N LYS A 166 19.87 10.98 -3.01
CA LYS A 166 20.96 10.11 -2.56
C LYS A 166 21.89 10.90 -1.62
N THR A 167 22.15 10.30 -0.48
CA THR A 167 23.05 10.80 0.56
C THR A 167 24.16 9.79 0.81
N SER A 168 25.17 10.13 1.62
CA SER A 168 26.18 9.18 2.11
C SER A 168 25.59 8.18 3.11
N THR A 169 24.43 8.47 3.69
CA THR A 169 23.74 7.59 4.64
C THR A 169 23.23 6.34 3.92
N MET A 170 23.60 5.18 4.45
CA MET A 170 23.12 3.89 3.94
C MET A 170 22.13 3.27 4.91
N LEU A 171 20.98 2.85 4.38
CA LEU A 171 19.95 2.12 5.12
C LEU A 171 19.78 0.72 4.52
N ASP A 172 20.40 -0.27 5.14
CA ASP A 172 20.30 -1.66 4.69
C ASP A 172 18.91 -2.25 4.97
N LYS A 173 18.20 -1.71 5.95
CA LYS A 173 16.88 -2.18 6.39
C LYS A 173 15.86 -1.04 6.42
N ILE A 174 14.58 -1.39 6.32
CA ILE A 174 13.50 -0.46 6.60
C ILE A 174 13.54 -0.10 8.09
N LEU A 175 13.53 1.18 8.43
CA LEU A 175 13.36 1.63 9.81
C LEU A 175 11.88 1.95 10.05
N TYR A 176 11.31 1.44 11.13
CA TYR A 176 9.91 1.69 11.50
C TYR A 176 9.81 2.10 12.96
N SER A 177 9.09 3.19 13.23
CA SER A 177 8.79 3.66 14.58
C SER A 177 7.44 4.39 14.60
N LYS A 178 6.53 4.01 15.48
CA LYS A 178 5.26 4.74 15.74
C LYS A 178 4.49 5.17 14.47
N ASN A 179 4.22 4.24 13.55
CA ASN A 179 3.55 4.50 12.26
C ASN A 179 4.34 5.34 11.24
N PHE A 180 5.59 5.63 11.53
CA PHE A 180 6.53 6.28 10.64
C PHE A 180 7.56 5.27 10.13
N TYR A 181 8.00 5.38 8.87
CA TYR A 181 9.03 4.53 8.31
C TYR A 181 10.01 5.31 7.43
N LEU A 182 11.22 4.80 7.37
CA LEU A 182 12.26 5.21 6.44
C LEU A 182 12.70 4.00 5.65
N LEU A 183 12.90 4.16 4.36
CA LEU A 183 13.47 3.13 3.49
C LEU A 183 14.35 3.75 2.42
N GLN A 184 15.38 3.03 1.99
CA GLN A 184 16.23 3.46 0.90
C GLN A 184 15.90 2.70 -0.37
N ARG A 185 15.82 3.42 -1.49
CA ARG A 185 15.60 2.86 -2.83
C ARG A 185 16.93 2.44 -3.46
N LYS A 186 16.90 1.59 -4.47
CA LYS A 186 18.10 1.15 -5.23
C LYS A 186 18.97 2.32 -5.71
N CYS A 187 18.35 3.45 -6.06
CA CYS A 187 19.07 4.66 -6.47
C CYS A 187 19.73 5.44 -5.31
N GLY A 188 19.62 4.95 -4.07
CA GLY A 188 20.18 5.59 -2.88
C GLY A 188 19.31 6.71 -2.29
N SER A 189 18.18 7.07 -2.88
CA SER A 189 17.26 8.04 -2.30
C SER A 189 16.53 7.45 -1.08
N ILE A 190 16.27 8.28 -0.06
CA ILE A 190 15.56 7.86 1.15
C ILE A 190 14.12 8.38 1.07
N VAL A 191 13.15 7.49 1.29
CA VAL A 191 11.72 7.81 1.39
C VAL A 191 11.31 7.76 2.85
N ALA A 192 10.63 8.81 3.30
CA ALA A 192 10.09 8.95 4.65
C ALA A 192 8.56 9.07 4.60
N GLY A 193 7.87 8.30 5.39
CA GLY A 193 6.40 8.28 5.43
C GLY A 193 5.84 7.58 6.65
N SER A 194 4.59 7.72 6.92
CA SER A 194 3.62 8.53 6.20
C SER A 194 2.68 9.20 7.19
N THR A 195 2.05 10.28 6.77
CA THR A 195 0.95 10.85 7.55
C THR A 195 -0.32 9.99 7.47
N ILE A 196 -1.27 10.26 8.34
CA ILE A 196 -2.62 9.67 8.35
C ILE A 196 -3.59 10.82 8.60
N GLU A 197 -4.37 11.18 7.59
CA GLU A 197 -5.19 12.41 7.63
C GLU A 197 -6.59 12.15 7.07
N ASN A 198 -7.61 12.56 7.80
CA ASN A 198 -9.01 12.49 7.39
C ASN A 198 -9.42 13.85 6.79
N VAL A 199 -9.20 14.02 5.49
CA VAL A 199 -9.42 15.30 4.76
C VAL A 199 -10.27 15.10 3.50
N GLY A 200 -11.10 14.06 3.49
CA GLY A 200 -11.88 13.68 2.31
C GLY A 200 -10.98 13.37 1.11
N PHE A 201 -11.46 13.67 -0.09
CA PHE A 201 -10.73 13.41 -1.33
C PHE A 201 -9.62 14.44 -1.65
N ASN A 202 -9.26 15.31 -0.70
CA ASN A 202 -8.13 16.23 -0.88
C ASN A 202 -6.80 15.46 -0.86
N ASN A 203 -6.14 15.34 -2.01
CA ASN A 203 -4.85 14.67 -2.20
C ASN A 203 -3.66 15.63 -2.35
N THR A 204 -3.84 16.91 -2.00
CA THR A 204 -2.75 17.89 -2.06
C THR A 204 -1.76 17.68 -0.91
N THR A 205 -0.50 18.04 -1.16
CA THR A 205 0.55 18.03 -0.13
C THR A 205 0.51 19.29 0.72
N THR A 206 1.05 19.24 1.94
CA THR A 206 1.10 20.38 2.85
C THR A 206 2.50 20.59 3.41
N PHE A 207 2.89 21.85 3.59
CA PHE A 207 4.16 22.21 4.21
C PHE A 207 4.30 21.62 5.61
N GLN A 208 3.22 21.63 6.40
CA GLN A 208 3.21 21.10 7.76
C GLN A 208 3.58 19.60 7.79
N ALA A 209 2.99 18.80 6.89
CA ALA A 209 3.32 17.38 6.78
C ALA A 209 4.78 17.14 6.38
N ALA A 210 5.31 17.93 5.44
CA ALA A 210 6.73 17.84 5.06
C ALA A 210 7.66 18.14 6.24
N LYS A 211 7.34 19.18 7.02
CA LYS A 211 8.08 19.56 8.23
C LYS A 211 8.08 18.44 9.26
N GLU A 212 6.91 17.91 9.60
CA GLU A 212 6.77 16.81 10.58
C GLU A 212 7.51 15.54 10.14
N LEU A 213 7.39 15.17 8.87
CA LEU A 213 8.09 14.01 8.32
C LEU A 213 9.61 14.21 8.33
N LYS A 214 10.10 15.43 8.05
CA LYS A 214 11.52 15.77 8.15
C LYS A 214 12.00 15.67 9.61
N GLU A 215 11.29 16.24 10.56
CA GLU A 215 11.64 16.17 11.99
C GLU A 215 11.73 14.72 12.49
N LYS A 216 10.76 13.88 12.14
CA LYS A 216 10.79 12.44 12.43
C LYS A 216 11.96 11.73 11.76
N THR A 217 12.31 12.12 10.54
CA THR A 217 13.48 11.58 9.84
C THR A 217 14.77 11.90 10.59
N ILE A 218 14.98 13.16 10.96
CA ILE A 218 16.16 13.63 11.69
C ILE A 218 16.27 12.95 13.06
N SER A 219 15.15 12.68 13.74
CA SER A 219 15.15 11.98 15.03
C SER A 219 15.67 10.55 14.96
N LEU A 220 15.59 9.91 13.78
CA LEU A 220 16.13 8.56 13.54
C LEU A 220 17.49 8.59 12.86
N ILE A 221 17.72 9.57 11.98
CA ILE A 221 18.94 9.74 11.18
C ILE A 221 19.38 11.22 11.27
N PRO A 222 20.11 11.61 12.33
CA PRO A 222 20.55 12.99 12.55
C PRO A 222 21.38 13.56 11.40
N GLU A 223 22.09 12.71 10.65
CA GLU A 223 22.92 13.10 9.51
C GLU A 223 22.13 13.75 8.37
N LEU A 224 20.81 13.54 8.33
CA LEU A 224 19.93 14.18 7.35
C LEU A 224 19.42 15.57 7.76
N LYS A 225 19.91 16.14 8.86
CA LYS A 225 19.47 17.45 9.37
C LYS A 225 19.57 18.55 8.30
N GLU A 226 20.70 18.64 7.62
CA GLU A 226 20.96 19.67 6.60
C GLU A 226 20.37 19.28 5.22
N SER A 227 19.89 18.05 5.06
CA SER A 227 19.29 17.59 3.80
C SER A 227 17.87 18.17 3.65
N LYS A 228 17.57 18.66 2.43
CA LYS A 228 16.21 19.10 2.07
C LYS A 228 15.49 18.00 1.30
N PRO A 229 14.19 17.74 1.59
CA PRO A 229 13.39 16.91 0.72
C PRO A 229 13.37 17.44 -0.71
N CYS A 230 13.53 16.55 -1.68
CA CYS A 230 13.51 16.90 -3.11
C CYS A 230 12.17 16.58 -3.79
N GLU A 231 11.33 15.80 -3.13
CA GLU A 231 9.99 15.43 -3.62
C GLU A 231 9.05 15.23 -2.42
N GLN A 232 7.81 15.65 -2.59
CA GLN A 232 6.70 15.35 -1.68
C GLN A 232 5.50 14.93 -2.51
N TRP A 233 4.75 13.93 -2.04
CA TRP A 233 3.51 13.49 -2.69
C TRP A 233 2.50 13.00 -1.66
N ALA A 234 1.25 12.91 -2.08
CA ALA A 234 0.15 12.39 -1.30
C ALA A 234 -0.59 11.29 -2.07
N GLY A 235 -1.27 10.42 -1.35
CA GLY A 235 -2.17 9.41 -1.90
C GLY A 235 -3.34 9.16 -0.95
N LEU A 236 -4.46 8.71 -1.51
CA LEU A 236 -5.67 8.38 -0.78
C LEU A 236 -5.78 6.87 -0.60
N ARG A 237 -5.73 6.43 0.65
CA ARG A 237 -5.94 5.03 1.00
C ARG A 237 -7.43 4.75 1.14
N PRO A 238 -7.93 3.58 0.70
CA PRO A 238 -9.30 3.15 0.94
C PRO A 238 -9.48 2.74 2.40
N GLY A 239 -9.82 3.68 3.26
CA GLY A 239 -10.16 3.42 4.65
C GLY A 239 -11.51 2.70 4.75
N ILE A 240 -11.64 1.83 5.74
CA ILE A 240 -12.87 1.12 6.04
C ILE A 240 -12.97 0.89 7.55
N LYS A 241 -14.17 0.79 8.08
CA LYS A 241 -14.40 0.46 9.47
C LYS A 241 -13.78 -0.90 9.80
N ASN A 242 -13.13 -1.00 10.95
CA ASN A 242 -12.44 -2.21 11.43
C ASN A 242 -11.24 -2.68 10.58
N ASN A 243 -10.83 -1.95 9.55
CA ASN A 243 -9.71 -2.28 8.67
C ASN A 243 -9.79 -3.68 8.03
N ILE A 244 -10.99 -4.21 7.81
CA ILE A 244 -11.23 -5.47 7.12
C ILE A 244 -11.67 -5.13 5.71
N PRO A 245 -10.95 -5.53 4.64
CA PRO A 245 -11.32 -5.23 3.26
C PRO A 245 -12.63 -5.91 2.87
N ILE A 246 -13.33 -5.30 1.91
CA ILE A 246 -14.47 -5.92 1.24
C ILE A 246 -13.92 -6.73 0.07
N ILE A 247 -14.04 -8.05 0.15
CA ILE A 247 -13.68 -9.00 -0.91
C ILE A 247 -14.88 -9.93 -1.04
N GLU A 248 -15.90 -9.47 -1.75
CA GLU A 248 -17.17 -10.20 -1.87
C GLU A 248 -17.93 -9.85 -3.16
N MET A 249 -18.92 -10.64 -3.50
CA MET A 249 -19.87 -10.34 -4.56
C MET A 249 -20.78 -9.17 -4.11
N ASP A 250 -21.15 -8.29 -5.03
CA ASP A 250 -22.11 -7.22 -4.77
C ASP A 250 -23.47 -7.79 -4.33
N ARG A 251 -24.11 -7.12 -3.40
CA ARG A 251 -25.39 -7.60 -2.84
C ARG A 251 -26.53 -7.59 -3.86
N TYR A 252 -26.49 -6.70 -4.82
CA TYR A 252 -27.58 -6.46 -5.77
C TYR A 252 -27.32 -7.09 -7.14
N HIS A 253 -26.06 -7.25 -7.54
CA HIS A 253 -25.68 -7.73 -8.86
C HIS A 253 -24.81 -8.97 -8.77
N LYS A 254 -25.27 -10.07 -9.34
CA LYS A 254 -24.60 -11.39 -9.27
C LYS A 254 -23.30 -11.47 -10.04
N ASN A 255 -23.02 -10.52 -10.92
CA ASN A 255 -21.80 -10.47 -11.72
C ASN A 255 -20.89 -9.30 -11.37
N ILE A 256 -21.10 -8.67 -10.22
CA ILE A 256 -20.19 -7.63 -9.71
C ILE A 256 -19.49 -8.14 -8.45
N TYR A 257 -18.19 -8.01 -8.41
CA TYR A 257 -17.35 -8.33 -7.27
C TYR A 257 -16.64 -7.08 -6.80
N ILE A 258 -16.50 -6.92 -5.49
CA ILE A 258 -15.83 -5.79 -4.85
C ILE A 258 -14.55 -6.30 -4.24
N ASN A 259 -13.42 -5.65 -4.54
CA ASN A 259 -12.12 -5.90 -3.92
C ASN A 259 -11.50 -4.54 -3.53
N SER A 260 -11.85 -4.03 -2.35
CA SER A 260 -11.48 -2.68 -1.92
C SER A 260 -11.44 -2.57 -0.39
N GLY A 261 -11.07 -1.41 0.14
CA GLY A 261 -11.01 -1.21 1.59
C GLY A 261 -9.72 -1.72 2.25
N HIS A 262 -8.67 -1.99 1.50
CA HIS A 262 -7.40 -2.56 2.00
C HIS A 262 -6.59 -1.60 2.88
N TYR A 263 -6.97 -0.33 2.96
CA TYR A 263 -6.36 0.71 3.77
C TYR A 263 -4.83 0.77 3.62
N ARG A 264 -4.09 0.31 4.65
CA ARG A 264 -2.61 0.35 4.69
C ARG A 264 -1.94 -0.91 4.14
N TYR A 265 -2.71 -1.92 3.77
CA TYR A 265 -2.23 -3.27 3.46
C TYR A 265 -2.42 -3.64 2.00
N GLY A 266 -2.80 -2.68 1.14
CA GLY A 266 -3.15 -2.95 -0.25
C GLY A 266 -2.10 -3.75 -1.02
N ILE A 267 -0.83 -3.38 -0.95
CA ILE A 267 0.24 -4.15 -1.60
C ILE A 267 0.38 -5.56 -0.99
N THR A 268 0.33 -5.69 0.34
CA THR A 268 0.51 -6.98 1.00
C THR A 268 -0.68 -7.93 0.80
N MET A 269 -1.86 -7.41 0.49
CA MET A 269 -3.07 -8.22 0.26
C MET A 269 -3.38 -8.42 -1.23
N ALA A 270 -2.72 -7.71 -2.14
CA ALA A 270 -3.05 -7.77 -3.57
C ALA A 270 -2.75 -9.13 -4.23
N PRO A 271 -1.79 -9.93 -3.73
CA PRO A 271 -1.58 -11.29 -4.22
C PRO A 271 -2.74 -12.25 -4.01
#